data_9f3a6c15e55a93433e5bb87715fbc115
#
_entry.id   9f3a6c15e55a93433e5bb87715fbc115
#
_cell.length_a   1.000
_cell.length_b   1.000
_cell.length_c   1.000
_cell.angle_alpha   90.00
_cell.angle_beta   90.00
_cell.angle_gamma   90.00
#
_symmetry.space_group_name_H-M   'P 1'
#
loop_
_entity.id
_entity.type
_entity.pdbx_description
1 polymer ?
#
loop_
_entity_poly.entity_id
_entity_poly.type
_entity_poly.pdbx_seq_one_letter_code
_entity_poly.pdbx_strand_id
1 'polypeptide(L)'
;MNGLLTILMLTFFVVMHEAGHYFAARYSKVAVSEFFVGFGPKIFSFKRNGTEYGLKGIPFGGYVKIPGMDETENTDGYEDNELFHTSKWTTKFFIASSGIIVNFLTAWIIIFAIFITNGVTQPTLEIETIGESINEQKLSPSQSAGLKPGDRITYFNGQSVETWEDLVKTVSYTHLTLPTTPYV
;
A
#
# COMPACT_ATOMS: atom_id res chain seq x y z
N MET A 1 -16.83 2.32 -3.14
CA MET A 1 -15.76 2.80 -2.22
C MET A 1 -15.54 4.28 -2.51
N ASN A 2 -15.61 5.13 -1.52
CA ASN A 2 -15.79 6.56 -1.75
C ASN A 2 -14.48 7.21 -2.24
N GLY A 3 -14.53 7.91 -3.38
CA GLY A 3 -13.36 8.60 -3.97
C GLY A 3 -12.63 9.52 -2.96
N LEU A 4 -13.35 10.08 -1.99
CA LEU A 4 -12.76 10.84 -0.90
C LEU A 4 -11.78 10.00 -0.05
N LEU A 5 -12.13 8.77 0.30
CA LEU A 5 -11.24 7.89 1.08
C LEU A 5 -9.96 7.57 0.30
N THR A 6 -10.07 7.34 -1.00
CA THR A 6 -8.90 7.10 -1.86
C THR A 6 -7.96 8.32 -1.89
N ILE A 7 -8.52 9.52 -2.03
CA ILE A 7 -7.74 10.78 -2.01
C ILE A 7 -7.04 10.95 -0.66
N LEU A 8 -7.74 10.72 0.45
CA LEU A 8 -7.16 10.82 1.80
C LEU A 8 -6.03 9.81 2.02
N MET A 9 -6.20 8.57 1.56
CA MET A 9 -5.15 7.55 1.64
C MET A 9 -3.91 7.91 0.81
N LEU A 10 -4.11 8.36 -0.43
CA LEU A 10 -3.00 8.82 -1.27
C LEU A 10 -2.28 10.00 -0.62
N THR A 11 -3.03 11.00 -0.13
CA THR A 11 -2.45 12.14 0.60
C THR A 11 -1.64 11.69 1.80
N PHE A 12 -2.16 10.74 2.59
CA PHE A 12 -1.44 10.18 3.73
C PHE A 12 -0.09 9.59 3.33
N PHE A 13 -0.03 8.73 2.31
CA PHE A 13 1.22 8.13 1.88
C PHE A 13 2.20 9.14 1.28
N VAL A 14 1.71 10.16 0.55
CA VAL A 14 2.58 11.24 0.07
C VAL A 14 3.13 12.05 1.24
N VAL A 15 2.32 12.42 2.21
CA VAL A 15 2.79 13.16 3.40
C VAL A 15 3.81 12.33 4.20
N MET A 16 3.62 11.02 4.34
CA MET A 16 4.61 10.15 4.97
C MET A 16 5.92 10.10 4.19
N HIS A 17 5.85 10.06 2.86
CA HIS A 17 7.01 10.15 1.98
C HIS A 17 7.79 11.45 2.18
N GLU A 18 7.10 12.59 2.14
CA GLU A 18 7.70 13.91 2.37
C GLU A 18 8.27 14.04 3.78
N ALA A 19 7.59 13.45 4.78
CA ALA A 19 8.11 13.39 6.15
C ALA A 19 9.44 12.62 6.23
N GLY A 20 9.61 11.58 5.41
CA GLY A 20 10.89 10.88 5.27
C GLY A 20 12.02 11.82 4.87
N HIS A 21 11.84 12.58 3.79
CA HIS A 21 12.80 13.58 3.32
C HIS A 21 13.05 14.66 4.38
N TYR A 22 11.99 15.15 5.01
CA TYR A 22 12.06 16.14 6.07
C TYR A 22 12.96 15.66 7.24
N PHE A 23 12.67 14.48 7.79
CA PHE A 23 13.43 13.97 8.94
C PHE A 23 14.89 13.65 8.58
N ALA A 24 15.12 13.10 7.38
CA ALA A 24 16.47 12.82 6.92
C ALA A 24 17.30 14.09 6.71
N ALA A 25 16.71 15.16 6.13
CA ALA A 25 17.36 16.45 5.98
C ALA A 25 17.70 17.06 7.35
N ARG A 26 16.72 17.09 8.26
CA ARG A 26 16.93 17.62 9.63
C ARG A 26 17.98 16.84 10.41
N TYR A 27 17.96 15.50 10.32
CA TYR A 27 19.00 14.64 10.95
C TYR A 27 20.38 14.93 10.40
N SER A 28 20.48 15.17 9.11
CA SER A 28 21.75 15.49 8.41
C SER A 28 22.17 16.95 8.54
N LYS A 29 21.42 17.77 9.29
CA LYS A 29 21.64 19.23 9.47
C LYS A 29 21.51 20.01 8.15
N VAL A 30 20.80 19.48 7.18
CA VAL A 30 20.42 20.18 5.95
C VAL A 30 19.15 20.98 6.24
N ALA A 31 19.12 22.23 5.79
CA ALA A 31 17.97 23.11 6.01
C ALA A 31 16.72 22.59 5.30
N VAL A 32 15.56 22.85 5.91
CA VAL A 32 14.25 22.66 5.30
C VAL A 32 13.49 23.96 5.41
N SER A 33 13.16 24.56 4.27
CA SER A 33 12.45 25.84 4.23
C SER A 33 10.94 25.71 4.38
N GLU A 34 10.35 24.69 3.76
CA GLU A 34 8.90 24.48 3.77
C GLU A 34 8.53 23.01 3.93
N PHE A 35 7.44 22.77 4.66
CA PHE A 35 6.76 21.47 4.74
C PHE A 35 5.25 21.72 4.70
N PHE A 36 4.63 21.37 3.59
CA PHE A 36 3.21 21.62 3.39
C PHE A 36 2.44 20.35 3.02
N VAL A 37 1.22 20.25 3.54
CA VAL A 37 0.24 19.25 3.10
C VAL A 37 -0.69 19.91 2.09
N GLY A 38 -0.88 19.25 0.94
CA GLY A 38 -1.71 19.74 -0.15
C GLY A 38 -1.01 20.73 -1.08
N PHE A 39 -1.75 21.19 -2.08
CA PHE A 39 -1.33 22.16 -3.09
C PHE A 39 -2.27 23.36 -3.17
N GLY A 40 -1.90 24.38 -3.98
CA GLY A 40 -2.70 25.56 -4.19
C GLY A 40 -2.46 26.68 -3.16
N PRO A 41 -3.46 27.54 -2.89
CA PRO A 41 -3.31 28.65 -1.96
C PRO A 41 -3.13 28.19 -0.53
N LYS A 42 -2.31 28.93 0.24
CA LYS A 42 -2.11 28.67 1.68
C LYS A 42 -3.41 28.95 2.43
N ILE A 43 -3.90 27.99 3.21
CA ILE A 43 -5.01 28.16 4.14
C ILE A 43 -4.47 28.59 5.52
N PHE A 44 -3.44 27.85 5.97
CA PHE A 44 -2.82 28.08 7.27
C PHE A 44 -1.33 27.76 7.20
N SER A 45 -0.49 28.57 7.84
CA SER A 45 0.93 28.25 8.04
C SER A 45 1.48 28.86 9.32
N PHE A 46 2.54 28.25 9.84
CA PHE A 46 3.33 28.78 10.96
C PHE A 46 4.80 28.45 10.75
N LYS A 47 5.68 29.29 11.30
CA LYS A 47 7.13 29.08 11.23
C LYS A 47 7.68 28.57 12.55
N ARG A 48 8.53 27.53 12.47
CA ARG A 48 9.24 26.98 13.62
C ARG A 48 10.61 26.47 13.21
N ASN A 49 11.65 26.86 13.94
CA ASN A 49 13.03 26.40 13.70
C ASN A 49 13.50 26.55 12.25
N GLY A 50 13.19 27.67 11.60
CA GLY A 50 13.59 27.94 10.22
C GLY A 50 12.68 27.34 9.14
N THR A 51 11.78 26.43 9.50
CA THR A 51 10.85 25.78 8.57
C THR A 51 9.45 26.36 8.66
N GLU A 52 8.81 26.65 7.53
CA GLU A 52 7.40 27.00 7.44
C GLU A 52 6.57 25.73 7.22
N TYR A 53 5.65 25.46 8.15
CA TYR A 53 4.72 24.33 8.09
C TYR A 53 3.33 24.82 7.75
N GLY A 54 2.58 24.08 6.96
CA GLY A 54 1.23 24.52 6.67
C GLY A 54 0.37 23.56 5.90
N LEU A 55 -0.87 24.04 5.65
CA LEU A 55 -1.90 23.35 4.89
C LEU A 55 -2.31 24.23 3.71
N LYS A 56 -2.45 23.63 2.54
CA LYS A 56 -2.92 24.26 1.32
C LYS A 56 -4.34 23.79 0.94
N GLY A 57 -4.98 24.53 0.05
CA GLY A 57 -6.42 24.41 -0.24
C GLY A 57 -6.85 23.14 -0.94
N ILE A 58 -5.96 22.49 -1.65
CA ILE A 58 -6.24 21.24 -2.35
C ILE A 58 -5.61 20.09 -1.55
N PRO A 59 -6.38 19.27 -0.83
CA PRO A 59 -5.88 18.22 0.04
C PRO A 59 -5.43 16.99 -0.76
N PHE A 60 -4.54 17.19 -1.70
CA PHE A 60 -3.99 16.14 -2.54
C PHE A 60 -2.45 16.20 -2.47
N GLY A 61 -1.86 15.23 -1.75
CA GLY A 61 -0.42 15.16 -1.61
C GLY A 61 0.18 16.16 -0.61
N GLY A 62 1.43 16.52 -0.84
CA GLY A 62 2.22 17.45 -0.04
C GLY A 62 3.57 17.67 -0.68
N TYR A 63 4.41 18.47 -0.03
CA TYR A 63 5.80 18.65 -0.45
C TYR A 63 6.68 19.11 0.71
N VAL A 64 7.95 18.80 0.60
CA VAL A 64 9.03 19.35 1.40
C VAL A 64 9.98 20.14 0.52
N LYS A 65 10.38 21.32 0.96
CA LYS A 65 11.31 22.18 0.24
C LYS A 65 12.65 22.23 0.98
N ILE A 66 13.69 21.74 0.30
CA ILE A 66 15.04 21.64 0.83
C ILE A 66 15.93 22.59 0.04
N PRO A 67 16.44 23.68 0.64
CA PRO A 67 17.28 24.67 -0.04
C PRO A 67 18.49 24.05 -0.74
N GLY A 68 18.73 24.47 -1.99
CA GLY A 68 19.82 23.96 -2.81
C GLY A 68 19.55 22.59 -3.45
N MET A 69 18.31 22.10 -3.41
CA MET A 69 17.90 20.91 -4.17
C MET A 69 17.56 21.28 -5.62
N ASP A 70 17.02 22.48 -5.83
CA ASP A 70 16.80 23.10 -7.14
C ASP A 70 17.90 24.15 -7.38
N GLU A 71 18.61 24.05 -8.52
CA GLU A 71 19.68 24.99 -8.89
C GLU A 71 19.18 26.42 -9.17
N THR A 72 17.90 26.57 -9.45
CA THR A 72 17.27 27.88 -9.75
C THR A 72 16.77 28.60 -8.49
N GLU A 73 16.86 27.94 -7.35
CA GLU A 73 16.34 28.48 -6.09
C GLU A 73 17.32 29.49 -5.49
N ASN A 74 16.76 30.62 -5.03
CA ASN A 74 17.53 31.55 -4.21
C ASN A 74 17.80 30.93 -2.84
N THR A 75 19.08 30.77 -2.53
CA THR A 75 19.59 30.22 -1.27
C THR A 75 20.07 31.27 -0.28
N ASP A 76 19.79 32.57 -0.54
CA ASP A 76 20.17 33.66 0.35
C ASP A 76 19.62 33.42 1.77
N GLY A 77 20.49 33.60 2.76
CA GLY A 77 20.14 33.42 4.18
C GLY A 77 20.38 32.03 4.75
N TYR A 78 20.93 31.10 3.98
CA TYR A 78 21.41 29.80 4.44
C TYR A 78 22.93 29.74 4.40
N GLU A 79 23.53 29.02 5.36
CA GLU A 79 24.96 28.73 5.33
C GLU A 79 25.24 27.61 4.30
N ASP A 80 26.41 27.64 3.65
CA ASP A 80 26.81 26.62 2.66
C ASP A 80 26.72 25.21 3.19
N ASN A 81 26.98 24.99 4.46
CA ASN A 81 26.93 23.67 5.13
C ASN A 81 25.51 23.16 5.38
N GLU A 82 24.50 24.03 5.25
CA GLU A 82 23.08 23.69 5.41
C GLU A 82 22.38 23.41 4.07
N LEU A 83 23.07 23.64 2.96
CA LEU A 83 22.50 23.48 1.63
C LEU A 83 22.61 22.03 1.13
N PHE A 84 21.61 21.56 0.39
CA PHE A 84 21.61 20.23 -0.17
C PHE A 84 22.76 20.01 -1.16
N HIS A 85 23.00 20.95 -2.09
CA HIS A 85 23.99 20.79 -3.17
C HIS A 85 25.44 20.71 -2.65
N THR A 86 25.75 21.33 -1.52
CA THR A 86 27.09 21.29 -0.90
C THR A 86 27.31 20.05 -0.02
N SER A 87 26.20 19.34 0.34
CA SER A 87 26.23 18.15 1.17
C SER A 87 26.98 17.00 0.51
N LYS A 88 27.56 16.12 1.35
CA LYS A 88 28.23 14.89 0.89
C LYS A 88 27.27 14.00 0.10
N TRP A 89 27.79 13.25 -0.85
CA TRP A 89 27.01 12.31 -1.65
C TRP A 89 26.16 11.33 -0.80
N THR A 90 26.73 10.82 0.28
CA THR A 90 26.02 9.92 1.21
C THR A 90 24.82 10.59 1.87
N THR A 91 24.93 11.86 2.24
CA THR A 91 23.85 12.67 2.78
C THR A 91 22.74 12.87 1.73
N LYS A 92 23.12 13.22 0.50
CA LYS A 92 22.19 13.38 -0.61
C LYS A 92 21.42 12.09 -0.88
N PHE A 93 22.14 10.97 -0.96
CA PHE A 93 21.54 9.65 -1.14
C PHE A 93 20.60 9.28 0.01
N PHE A 94 21.00 9.52 1.26
CA PHE A 94 20.18 9.26 2.44
C PHE A 94 18.88 10.08 2.41
N ILE A 95 18.97 11.38 2.12
CA ILE A 95 17.78 12.24 2.00
C ILE A 95 16.90 11.76 0.83
N ALA A 96 17.47 11.50 -0.34
CA ALA A 96 16.71 11.11 -1.52
C ALA A 96 15.99 9.74 -1.35
N SER A 97 16.61 8.79 -0.64
CA SER A 97 16.02 7.46 -0.44
C SER A 97 15.03 7.39 0.74
N SER A 98 15.09 8.34 1.67
CA SER A 98 14.33 8.32 2.92
C SER A 98 12.82 8.31 2.75
N GLY A 99 12.28 9.01 1.74
CA GLY A 99 10.85 9.00 1.44
C GLY A 99 10.34 7.59 1.10
N ILE A 100 11.07 6.87 0.26
CA ILE A 100 10.73 5.48 -0.13
C ILE A 100 10.84 4.56 1.09
N ILE A 101 11.89 4.70 1.90
CA ILE A 101 12.11 3.89 3.11
C ILE A 101 10.95 4.08 4.09
N VAL A 102 10.52 5.33 4.33
CA VAL A 102 9.42 5.63 5.24
C VAL A 102 8.11 5.05 4.72
N ASN A 103 7.81 5.13 3.42
CA ASN A 103 6.63 4.50 2.84
C ASN A 103 6.64 2.99 3.02
N PHE A 104 7.79 2.34 2.78
CA PHE A 104 7.93 0.90 3.00
C PHE A 104 7.68 0.51 4.46
N LEU A 105 8.30 1.24 5.41
CA LEU A 105 8.09 1.01 6.83
C LEU A 105 6.64 1.26 7.25
N THR A 106 6.01 2.30 6.73
CA THR A 106 4.59 2.60 7.00
C THR A 106 3.68 1.48 6.51
N ALA A 107 3.90 0.99 5.28
CA ALA A 107 3.14 -0.14 4.74
C ALA A 107 3.36 -1.41 5.58
N TRP A 108 4.60 -1.69 5.98
CA TRP A 108 4.92 -2.84 6.83
C TRP A 108 4.22 -2.76 8.20
N ILE A 109 4.22 -1.59 8.85
CA ILE A 109 3.53 -1.37 10.12
C ILE A 109 2.02 -1.58 9.98
N ILE A 110 1.42 -1.07 8.90
CA ILE A 110 -0.03 -1.23 8.64
C ILE A 110 -0.37 -2.72 8.45
N ILE A 111 0.39 -3.43 7.61
CA ILE A 111 0.19 -4.86 7.37
C ILE A 111 0.34 -5.66 8.68
N PHE A 112 1.37 -5.36 9.45
CA PHE A 112 1.61 -6.00 10.74
C PHE A 112 0.45 -5.77 11.73
N ALA A 113 -0.06 -4.53 11.80
CA ALA A 113 -1.22 -4.20 12.61
C ALA A 113 -2.47 -4.98 12.17
N ILE A 114 -2.69 -5.12 10.86
CA ILE A 114 -3.81 -5.91 10.31
C ILE A 114 -3.68 -7.39 10.74
N PHE A 115 -2.50 -7.97 10.64
CA PHE A 115 -2.29 -9.36 11.04
C PHE A 115 -2.47 -9.60 12.55
N ILE A 116 -2.05 -8.65 13.39
CA ILE A 116 -2.27 -8.76 14.85
C ILE A 116 -3.76 -8.66 15.20
N THR A 117 -4.50 -7.78 14.52
CA THR A 117 -5.91 -7.53 14.87
C THR A 117 -6.86 -8.56 14.27
N ASN A 118 -6.64 -8.99 13.05
CA ASN A 118 -7.54 -9.90 12.33
C ASN A 118 -7.05 -11.36 12.30
N GLY A 119 -5.80 -11.60 12.69
CA GLY A 119 -5.17 -12.91 12.51
C GLY A 119 -4.82 -13.21 11.05
N VAL A 120 -4.36 -14.43 10.80
CA VAL A 120 -4.09 -14.96 9.45
C VAL A 120 -5.25 -15.86 9.06
N THR A 121 -5.97 -15.48 8.00
CA THR A 121 -7.03 -16.33 7.46
C THR A 121 -6.39 -17.58 6.85
N GLN A 122 -6.76 -18.75 7.37
CA GLN A 122 -6.35 -20.03 6.79
C GLN A 122 -7.47 -20.54 5.89
N PRO A 123 -7.18 -21.00 4.69
CA PRO A 123 -8.19 -21.64 3.84
C PRO A 123 -8.64 -22.94 4.53
N THR A 124 -9.95 -23.13 4.62
CA THR A 124 -10.56 -24.32 5.20
C THR A 124 -11.30 -25.10 4.12
N LEU A 125 -11.65 -26.36 4.43
CA LEU A 125 -12.49 -27.19 3.56
C LEU A 125 -13.99 -26.94 3.80
N GLU A 126 -14.34 -26.04 4.70
CA GLU A 126 -15.72 -25.66 4.97
C GLU A 126 -16.22 -24.60 3.95
N ILE A 127 -17.42 -24.79 3.47
CA ILE A 127 -18.09 -23.89 2.56
C ILE A 127 -18.68 -22.74 3.37
N GLU A 128 -18.07 -21.54 3.27
CA GLU A 128 -18.54 -20.35 3.97
C GLU A 128 -19.78 -19.76 3.30
N THR A 129 -19.74 -19.61 1.98
CA THR A 129 -20.82 -19.05 1.18
C THR A 129 -20.98 -19.80 -0.13
N ILE A 130 -22.20 -19.83 -0.63
CA ILE A 130 -22.50 -20.38 -1.96
C ILE A 130 -22.80 -19.21 -2.89
N GLY A 131 -22.07 -19.15 -4.00
CA GLY A 131 -22.25 -18.09 -5.00
C GLY A 131 -23.70 -18.03 -5.48
N GLU A 132 -24.23 -16.81 -5.52
CA GLU A 132 -25.54 -16.56 -6.13
C GLU A 132 -25.51 -16.86 -7.63
N SER A 133 -26.66 -17.24 -8.19
CA SER A 133 -26.76 -17.48 -9.62
C SER A 133 -26.46 -16.21 -10.42
N ILE A 134 -25.70 -16.34 -11.48
CA ILE A 134 -25.40 -15.25 -12.43
C ILE A 134 -26.70 -14.76 -13.13
N ASN A 135 -27.74 -15.60 -13.16
CA ASN A 135 -29.06 -15.26 -13.66
C ASN A 135 -30.06 -15.47 -12.53
N GLU A 136 -30.83 -14.44 -12.16
CA GLU A 136 -31.82 -14.44 -11.08
C GLU A 136 -32.89 -15.58 -11.18
N GLN A 137 -32.93 -16.31 -12.28
CA GLN A 137 -33.90 -17.37 -12.58
C GLN A 137 -33.41 -18.80 -12.47
N LYS A 138 -32.11 -19.03 -12.21
CA LYS A 138 -31.53 -20.39 -12.07
C LYS A 138 -30.64 -20.48 -10.85
N LEU A 139 -30.83 -21.55 -10.07
CA LEU A 139 -29.95 -21.92 -8.99
C LEU A 139 -28.50 -22.09 -9.52
N SER A 140 -27.52 -21.68 -8.73
CA SER A 140 -26.12 -21.96 -9.07
C SER A 140 -25.88 -23.49 -9.12
N PRO A 141 -24.86 -23.98 -9.83
CA PRO A 141 -24.54 -25.42 -9.84
C PRO A 141 -24.37 -25.97 -8.43
N SER A 142 -23.76 -25.22 -7.53
CA SER A 142 -23.55 -25.59 -6.13
C SER A 142 -24.89 -25.72 -5.37
N GLN A 143 -25.80 -24.77 -5.56
CA GLN A 143 -27.15 -24.84 -5.00
C GLN A 143 -27.96 -26.01 -5.55
N SER A 144 -27.85 -26.26 -6.87
CA SER A 144 -28.53 -27.38 -7.54
C SER A 144 -28.00 -28.72 -7.05
N ALA A 145 -26.73 -28.81 -6.67
CA ALA A 145 -26.12 -29.99 -6.08
C ALA A 145 -26.48 -30.18 -4.59
N GLY A 146 -27.18 -29.23 -3.99
CA GLY A 146 -27.63 -29.32 -2.59
C GLY A 146 -26.57 -28.91 -1.57
N LEU A 147 -25.45 -28.30 -1.97
CA LEU A 147 -24.44 -27.80 -1.06
C LEU A 147 -25.00 -26.65 -0.21
N LYS A 148 -24.55 -26.56 1.03
CA LYS A 148 -24.96 -25.53 2.00
C LYS A 148 -23.75 -24.91 2.69
N PRO A 149 -23.87 -23.65 3.13
CA PRO A 149 -22.89 -23.08 4.05
C PRO A 149 -22.75 -23.95 5.31
N GLY A 150 -21.51 -24.20 5.74
CA GLY A 150 -21.17 -25.11 6.84
C GLY A 150 -20.85 -26.54 6.40
N ASP A 151 -21.12 -26.92 5.14
CA ASP A 151 -20.70 -28.23 4.62
C ASP A 151 -19.19 -28.28 4.54
N ARG A 152 -18.60 -29.45 4.88
CA ARG A 152 -17.16 -29.69 4.77
C ARG A 152 -16.87 -30.68 3.65
N ILE A 153 -15.95 -30.30 2.77
CA ILE A 153 -15.47 -31.18 1.69
C ILE A 153 -14.53 -32.22 2.29
N THR A 154 -14.93 -33.48 2.24
CA THR A 154 -14.15 -34.61 2.74
C THR A 154 -13.63 -35.53 1.64
N TYR A 155 -14.28 -35.50 0.48
CA TYR A 155 -13.91 -36.28 -0.69
C TYR A 155 -14.05 -35.44 -1.95
N PHE A 156 -13.11 -35.58 -2.88
CA PHE A 156 -13.19 -35.02 -4.22
C PHE A 156 -12.69 -36.04 -5.24
N ASN A 157 -13.51 -36.33 -6.25
CA ASN A 157 -13.22 -37.32 -7.30
C ASN A 157 -12.77 -38.71 -6.74
N GLY A 158 -13.42 -39.16 -5.65
CA GLY A 158 -13.14 -40.45 -5.02
C GLY A 158 -11.88 -40.49 -4.12
N GLN A 159 -11.15 -39.40 -3.99
CA GLN A 159 -10.01 -39.28 -3.10
C GLN A 159 -10.38 -38.51 -1.83
N SER A 160 -9.86 -38.98 -0.68
CA SER A 160 -10.01 -38.25 0.59
C SER A 160 -9.21 -36.96 0.55
N VAL A 161 -9.82 -35.87 1.05
CA VAL A 161 -9.23 -34.54 1.13
C VAL A 161 -9.25 -34.13 2.62
N GLU A 162 -8.06 -33.96 3.19
CA GLU A 162 -7.91 -33.58 4.60
C GLU A 162 -7.47 -32.11 4.75
N THR A 163 -6.73 -31.61 3.76
CA THR A 163 -6.20 -30.25 3.75
C THR A 163 -6.63 -29.50 2.49
N TRP A 164 -6.61 -28.17 2.55
CA TRP A 164 -6.83 -27.30 1.39
C TRP A 164 -5.84 -27.60 0.25
N GLU A 165 -4.60 -27.93 0.60
CA GLU A 165 -3.55 -28.28 -0.38
C GLU A 165 -3.86 -29.57 -1.14
N ASP A 166 -4.45 -30.58 -0.45
CA ASP A 166 -4.89 -31.82 -1.09
C ASP A 166 -6.01 -31.53 -2.08
N LEU A 167 -6.98 -30.68 -1.70
CA LEU A 167 -8.06 -30.29 -2.59
C LEU A 167 -7.51 -29.60 -3.85
N VAL A 168 -6.62 -28.61 -3.68
CA VAL A 168 -6.01 -27.86 -4.78
C VAL A 168 -5.23 -28.80 -5.71
N LYS A 169 -4.44 -29.72 -5.16
CA LYS A 169 -3.72 -30.74 -5.96
C LYS A 169 -4.68 -31.59 -6.77
N THR A 170 -5.71 -32.15 -6.13
CA THR A 170 -6.66 -33.05 -6.81
C THR A 170 -7.42 -32.33 -7.91
N VAL A 171 -7.86 -31.09 -7.69
CA VAL A 171 -8.51 -30.26 -8.70
C VAL A 171 -7.57 -29.94 -9.85
N SER A 172 -6.31 -29.57 -9.57
CA SER A 172 -5.31 -29.25 -10.60
C SER A 172 -5.00 -30.45 -11.50
N TYR A 173 -4.86 -31.62 -10.93
CA TYR A 173 -4.63 -32.86 -11.72
C TYR A 173 -5.80 -33.22 -12.61
N THR A 174 -7.04 -32.99 -12.19
CA THR A 174 -8.23 -33.26 -12.99
C THR A 174 -8.42 -32.32 -14.17
N HIS A 175 -7.94 -31.08 -14.05
CA HIS A 175 -8.01 -30.06 -15.12
C HIS A 175 -6.82 -30.15 -16.11
N LEU A 176 -5.69 -30.72 -15.71
CA LEU A 176 -4.52 -30.86 -16.57
C LEU A 176 -4.52 -32.13 -17.46
N THR A 177 -5.35 -33.10 -17.13
CA THR A 177 -5.59 -34.25 -18.04
C THR A 177 -6.63 -33.88 -19.08
N LEU A 178 -6.25 -33.13 -20.12
CA LEU A 178 -6.99 -33.12 -21.37
C LEU A 178 -7.14 -34.61 -21.83
N PRO A 179 -8.36 -35.08 -22.10
CA PRO A 179 -8.52 -36.39 -22.71
C PRO A 179 -7.85 -36.36 -24.09
N THR A 180 -6.66 -36.92 -24.19
CA THR A 180 -6.07 -37.27 -25.48
C THR A 180 -6.90 -38.42 -26.02
N THR A 181 -8.04 -38.15 -26.64
CA THR A 181 -8.68 -39.09 -27.53
C THR A 181 -7.80 -39.15 -28.78
N PRO A 182 -7.15 -40.30 -29.09
CA PRO A 182 -6.53 -40.44 -30.38
C PRO A 182 -7.67 -40.48 -31.41
N TYR A 183 -7.66 -39.52 -32.31
CA TYR A 183 -8.46 -39.62 -33.52
C TYR A 183 -7.93 -40.81 -34.33
N VAL A 184 -8.73 -41.87 -34.40
CA VAL A 184 -8.57 -42.95 -35.37
C VAL A 184 -9.38 -42.59 -36.60
#